data_007d5d26ed936de68ddf954ce5312ece
#
_entry.id   007d5d26ed936de68ddf954ce5312ece
#
_cell.length_a   1.000
_cell.length_b   1.000
_cell.length_c   1.000
_cell.angle_alpha   90.00
_cell.angle_beta   90.00
_cell.angle_gamma   90.00
#
_symmetry.space_group_name_H-M   'P 1'
#
loop_
_entity.id
_entity.type
_entity.pdbx_description
1 polymer ?
#
loop_
_entity_poly.entity_id
_entity_poly.type
_entity_poly.pdbx_seq_one_letter_code
_entity_poly.pdbx_strand_id
1 'polypeptide(L)'
;LKDAAAYENAGLPYLKTFMETLARYGYEGADATVYVQCFSSGILKRLKEEYKCSVPMIQIMSSDMVEEADMKEVATYARGIGPDKKAIARDPSVVSRAHEAGLKVHPYTFRSDAFPSKFKDAAEEMHLFLFEYDIDGGFTDHPDVMRRVIDAGN
;
A
#
# COMPACT_ATOMS: atom_id res chain seq x y z
N LEU A 1 -5.05 5.17 -6.61
CA LEU A 1 -5.45 6.33 -7.46
C LEU A 1 -4.24 6.81 -8.24
N LYS A 2 -4.33 6.75 -9.55
CA LYS A 2 -3.25 7.13 -10.46
C LYS A 2 -3.56 8.50 -11.06
N ASP A 3 -2.54 9.37 -11.08
CA ASP A 3 -2.62 10.73 -11.66
C ASP A 3 -3.78 11.61 -11.11
N ALA A 4 -4.29 11.31 -9.91
CA ALA A 4 -5.44 11.98 -9.33
C ALA A 4 -5.28 13.50 -9.25
N ALA A 5 -4.08 13.98 -8.90
CA ALA A 5 -3.80 15.42 -8.83
C ALA A 5 -3.89 16.10 -10.22
N ALA A 6 -3.48 15.41 -11.29
CA ALA A 6 -3.55 15.94 -12.64
C ALA A 6 -5.01 16.11 -13.11
N TYR A 7 -5.86 15.13 -12.82
CA TYR A 7 -7.29 15.22 -13.14
C TYR A 7 -8.00 16.32 -12.37
N GLU A 8 -7.74 16.45 -11.05
CA GLU A 8 -8.30 17.53 -10.23
C GLU A 8 -7.83 18.90 -10.71
N ASN A 9 -6.55 19.07 -11.06
CA ASN A 9 -6.01 20.30 -11.61
C ASN A 9 -6.60 20.66 -12.98
N ALA A 10 -7.04 19.67 -13.75
CA ALA A 10 -7.77 19.85 -15.00
C ALA A 10 -9.27 20.19 -14.80
N GLY A 11 -9.71 20.35 -13.54
CA GLY A 11 -11.11 20.69 -13.20
C GLY A 11 -12.07 19.50 -13.30
N LEU A 12 -11.55 18.27 -13.39
CA LEU A 12 -12.39 17.07 -13.41
C LEU A 12 -12.75 16.66 -11.96
N PRO A 13 -14.00 16.27 -11.66
CA PRO A 13 -14.44 15.89 -10.32
C PRO A 13 -13.98 14.48 -9.96
N TYR A 14 -12.68 14.21 -10.06
CA TYR A 14 -12.11 12.87 -9.96
C TYR A 14 -12.33 12.25 -8.57
N LEU A 15 -12.01 12.95 -7.51
CA LEU A 15 -12.17 12.43 -6.14
C LEU A 15 -13.64 12.25 -5.77
N LYS A 16 -14.51 13.18 -6.20
CA LYS A 16 -15.96 13.06 -5.98
C LYS A 16 -16.50 11.80 -6.67
N THR A 17 -16.19 11.61 -7.96
CA THR A 17 -16.63 10.44 -8.73
C THR A 17 -16.08 9.14 -8.14
N PHE A 18 -14.85 9.15 -7.64
CA PHE A 18 -14.25 8.02 -6.97
C PHE A 18 -15.00 7.64 -5.69
N MET A 19 -15.31 8.61 -4.82
CA MET A 19 -16.07 8.37 -3.58
C MET A 19 -17.49 7.88 -3.86
N GLU A 20 -18.18 8.47 -4.83
CA GLU A 20 -19.50 8.03 -5.28
C GLU A 20 -19.46 6.58 -5.81
N THR A 21 -18.36 6.20 -6.46
CA THR A 21 -18.17 4.83 -6.94
C THR A 21 -17.99 3.84 -5.80
N LEU A 22 -17.15 4.16 -4.80
CA LEU A 22 -16.98 3.33 -3.61
C LEU A 22 -18.32 3.11 -2.90
N ALA A 23 -19.08 4.19 -2.65
CA ALA A 23 -20.38 4.12 -2.00
C ALA A 23 -21.38 3.28 -2.81
N ARG A 24 -21.43 3.45 -4.13
CA ARG A 24 -22.31 2.68 -5.02
C ARG A 24 -22.10 1.17 -4.90
N TYR A 25 -20.86 0.73 -4.67
CA TYR A 25 -20.51 -0.69 -4.55
C TYR A 25 -20.41 -1.16 -3.09
N GLY A 26 -20.82 -0.32 -2.12
CA GLY A 26 -20.88 -0.69 -0.71
C GLY A 26 -19.51 -0.74 -0.03
N TYR A 27 -18.47 -0.13 -0.61
CA TYR A 27 -17.14 -0.03 0.01
C TYR A 27 -17.11 1.19 0.94
N GLU A 28 -17.54 0.99 2.18
CA GLU A 28 -17.56 2.01 3.22
C GLU A 28 -17.05 1.46 4.54
N GLY A 29 -16.51 2.35 5.38
CA GLY A 29 -16.05 1.99 6.72
C GLY A 29 -14.62 1.48 6.80
N ALA A 30 -14.11 1.43 8.03
CA ALA A 30 -12.73 1.02 8.32
C ALA A 30 -12.45 -0.47 8.06
N ASP A 31 -13.51 -1.28 8.02
CA ASP A 31 -13.45 -2.73 7.80
C ASP A 31 -13.78 -3.12 6.35
N ALA A 32 -13.85 -2.13 5.43
CA ALA A 32 -14.06 -2.40 4.02
C ALA A 32 -12.97 -3.34 3.47
N THR A 33 -13.37 -4.33 2.68
CA THR A 33 -12.46 -5.32 2.08
C THR A 33 -11.69 -4.78 0.86
N VAL A 34 -11.37 -3.49 0.89
CA VAL A 34 -10.64 -2.76 -0.16
C VAL A 34 -9.69 -1.76 0.47
N TYR A 35 -8.54 -1.54 -0.16
CA TYR A 35 -7.61 -0.49 0.19
C TYR A 35 -7.56 0.57 -0.91
N VAL A 36 -7.65 1.83 -0.52
CA VAL A 36 -7.41 2.97 -1.42
C VAL A 36 -5.93 3.34 -1.35
N GLN A 37 -5.26 3.42 -2.49
CA GLN A 37 -3.83 3.71 -2.52
C GLN A 37 -3.51 4.89 -3.44
N CYS A 38 -2.52 5.69 -3.06
CA CYS A 38 -2.02 6.81 -3.85
C CYS A 38 -0.57 7.15 -3.49
N PHE A 39 0.21 7.63 -4.47
CA PHE A 39 1.53 8.22 -4.21
C PHE A 39 1.42 9.62 -3.59
N SER A 40 0.38 10.37 -3.92
CA SER A 40 0.18 11.73 -3.41
C SER A 40 -0.43 11.71 -2.01
N SER A 41 0.35 12.12 -1.01
CA SER A 41 -0.14 12.33 0.35
C SER A 41 -1.23 13.41 0.40
N GLY A 42 -1.11 14.46 -0.41
CA GLY A 42 -2.12 15.51 -0.52
C GLY A 42 -3.49 14.97 -0.97
N ILE A 43 -3.53 14.02 -1.90
CA ILE A 43 -4.77 13.35 -2.33
C ILE A 43 -5.37 12.51 -1.20
N LEU A 44 -4.55 11.73 -0.47
CA LEU A 44 -5.03 10.93 0.65
C LEU A 44 -5.55 11.79 1.80
N LYS A 45 -4.84 12.88 2.13
CA LYS A 45 -5.29 13.87 3.13
C LYS A 45 -6.63 14.49 2.72
N ARG A 46 -6.78 14.93 1.46
CA ARG A 46 -8.05 15.46 0.95
C ARG A 46 -9.18 14.42 1.02
N LEU A 47 -8.94 13.18 0.65
CA LEU A 47 -9.93 12.10 0.79
C LEU A 47 -10.39 11.97 2.24
N LYS A 48 -9.46 12.02 3.21
CA LYS A 48 -9.80 11.93 4.63
C LYS A 48 -10.54 13.17 5.13
N GLU A 49 -10.03 14.35 4.83
CA GLU A 49 -10.47 15.61 5.44
C GLU A 49 -11.71 16.21 4.76
N GLU A 50 -11.71 16.26 3.41
CA GLU A 50 -12.79 16.86 2.63
C GLU A 50 -13.93 15.86 2.37
N TYR A 51 -13.59 14.64 1.96
CA TYR A 51 -14.55 13.61 1.57
C TYR A 51 -14.94 12.65 2.69
N LYS A 52 -14.30 12.77 3.88
CA LYS A 52 -14.55 11.89 5.04
C LYS A 52 -14.42 10.40 4.69
N CYS A 53 -13.48 10.07 3.80
CA CYS A 53 -13.22 8.70 3.40
C CYS A 53 -12.88 7.85 4.64
N SER A 54 -13.69 6.83 4.92
CA SER A 54 -13.51 5.91 6.03
C SER A 54 -12.86 4.58 5.58
N VAL A 55 -12.71 4.37 4.27
CA VAL A 55 -12.06 3.19 3.71
C VAL A 55 -10.55 3.24 4.03
N PRO A 56 -9.93 2.10 4.38
CA PRO A 56 -8.49 2.07 4.67
C PRO A 56 -7.65 2.58 3.49
N MET A 57 -6.73 3.49 3.79
CA MET A 57 -5.86 4.11 2.78
C MET A 57 -4.40 3.69 2.98
N ILE A 58 -3.68 3.48 1.87
CA ILE A 58 -2.26 3.14 1.83
C ILE A 58 -1.49 4.25 1.11
N GLN A 59 -0.51 4.84 1.79
CA GLN A 59 0.43 5.76 1.17
C GLN A 59 1.50 4.97 0.40
N ILE A 60 1.45 5.03 -0.94
CA ILE A 60 2.49 4.41 -1.77
C ILE A 60 3.75 5.30 -1.73
N MET A 61 4.92 4.68 -1.60
CA MET A 61 6.19 5.38 -1.43
C MET A 61 7.28 4.77 -2.31
N SER A 62 8.01 5.60 -3.05
CA SER A 62 9.31 5.21 -3.62
C SER A 62 10.34 4.99 -2.51
N SER A 63 11.49 4.42 -2.85
CA SER A 63 12.56 4.21 -1.87
C SER A 63 13.00 5.50 -1.20
N ASP A 64 13.15 6.59 -1.96
CA ASP A 64 13.56 7.90 -1.42
C ASP A 64 12.48 8.46 -0.47
N MET A 65 11.21 8.34 -0.83
CA MET A 65 10.09 8.75 0.04
C MET A 65 10.07 7.99 1.36
N VAL A 66 10.45 6.71 1.37
CA VAL A 66 10.50 5.90 2.59
C VAL A 66 11.59 6.39 3.55
N GLU A 67 12.75 6.79 3.01
CA GLU A 67 13.87 7.30 3.80
C GLU A 67 13.54 8.63 4.49
N GLU A 68 12.78 9.49 3.84
CA GLU A 68 12.38 10.80 4.33
C GLU A 68 11.09 10.81 5.15
N ALA A 69 10.33 9.69 5.18
CA ALA A 69 9.00 9.67 5.75
C ALA A 69 8.96 9.77 7.28
N ASP A 70 8.16 10.68 7.79
CA ASP A 70 7.68 10.62 9.18
C ASP A 70 6.46 9.67 9.25
N MET A 71 6.69 8.46 9.76
CA MET A 71 5.65 7.43 9.86
C MET A 71 4.49 7.85 10.77
N LYS A 72 4.76 8.70 11.79
CA LYS A 72 3.70 9.23 12.66
C LYS A 72 2.81 10.23 11.92
N GLU A 73 3.39 11.06 11.06
CA GLU A 73 2.60 11.93 10.18
C GLU A 73 1.74 11.10 9.24
N VAL A 74 2.31 10.07 8.60
CA VAL A 74 1.55 9.18 7.69
C VAL A 74 0.38 8.53 8.41
N ALA A 75 0.56 8.07 9.65
CA ALA A 75 -0.50 7.47 10.47
C ALA A 75 -1.68 8.43 10.75
N THR A 76 -1.49 9.74 10.60
CA THR A 76 -2.59 10.70 10.77
C THR A 76 -3.64 10.62 9.65
N TYR A 77 -3.28 10.14 8.45
CA TYR A 77 -4.19 10.11 7.30
C TYR A 77 -4.29 8.75 6.59
N ALA A 78 -3.33 7.85 6.79
CA ALA A 78 -3.32 6.53 6.16
C ALA A 78 -3.37 5.40 7.20
N ARG A 79 -3.86 4.23 6.80
CA ARG A 79 -3.87 3.01 7.60
C ARG A 79 -2.57 2.23 7.44
N GLY A 80 -1.83 2.51 6.37
CA GLY A 80 -0.58 1.81 6.10
C GLY A 80 0.25 2.50 5.02
N ILE A 81 1.42 1.94 4.78
CA ILE A 81 2.34 2.32 3.72
C ILE A 81 2.46 1.20 2.68
N GLY A 82 2.69 1.60 1.43
CA GLY A 82 3.06 0.70 0.33
C GLY A 82 4.42 1.10 -0.20
N PRO A 83 5.53 0.67 0.43
CA PRO A 83 6.86 1.02 -0.03
C PRO A 83 7.29 0.20 -1.25
N ASP A 84 8.21 0.72 -2.07
CA ASP A 84 8.97 -0.11 -3.00
C ASP A 84 9.65 -1.24 -2.20
N LYS A 85 9.42 -2.50 -2.57
CA LYS A 85 10.03 -3.66 -1.90
C LYS A 85 11.55 -3.59 -1.81
N LYS A 86 12.21 -2.85 -2.72
CA LYS A 86 13.66 -2.62 -2.66
C LYS A 86 14.08 -1.81 -1.44
N ALA A 87 13.24 -0.89 -0.94
CA ALA A 87 13.52 -0.17 0.29
C ALA A 87 13.57 -1.12 1.49
N ILE A 88 12.60 -2.02 1.62
CA ILE A 88 12.58 -3.05 2.68
C ILE A 88 13.74 -4.03 2.52
N ALA A 89 14.04 -4.47 1.28
CA ALA A 89 15.16 -5.39 1.04
C ALA A 89 16.53 -4.79 1.41
N ARG A 90 16.67 -3.46 1.36
CA ARG A 90 17.85 -2.71 1.78
C ARG A 90 17.87 -2.45 3.29
N ASP A 91 16.73 -2.09 3.85
CA ASP A 91 16.57 -1.81 5.28
C ASP A 91 15.24 -2.42 5.80
N PRO A 92 15.25 -3.68 6.29
CA PRO A 92 14.05 -4.30 6.84
C PRO A 92 13.44 -3.56 8.05
N SER A 93 14.20 -2.69 8.73
CA SER A 93 13.68 -1.90 9.86
C SER A 93 12.57 -0.92 9.47
N VAL A 94 12.37 -0.67 8.18
CA VAL A 94 11.21 0.08 7.66
C VAL A 94 9.90 -0.51 8.15
N VAL A 95 9.81 -1.85 8.21
CA VAL A 95 8.59 -2.54 8.64
C VAL A 95 8.32 -2.28 10.12
N SER A 96 9.31 -2.50 11.00
CA SER A 96 9.14 -2.25 12.44
C SER A 96 8.83 -0.78 12.74
N ARG A 97 9.50 0.17 12.08
CA ARG A 97 9.19 1.60 12.23
C ARG A 97 7.76 1.96 11.83
N ALA A 98 7.24 1.33 10.78
CA ALA A 98 5.85 1.51 10.37
C ALA A 98 4.88 0.92 11.40
N HIS A 99 5.16 -0.29 11.89
CA HIS A 99 4.36 -0.95 12.92
C HIS A 99 4.36 -0.17 14.25
N GLU A 100 5.50 0.40 14.66
CA GLU A 100 5.58 1.28 15.85
C GLU A 100 4.68 2.52 15.73
N ALA A 101 4.47 3.00 14.51
CA ALA A 101 3.52 4.08 14.22
C ALA A 101 2.07 3.60 14.02
N GLY A 102 1.79 2.31 14.13
CA GLY A 102 0.48 1.70 13.94
C GLY A 102 0.06 1.54 12.47
N LEU A 103 1.03 1.57 11.55
CA LEU A 103 0.81 1.44 10.12
C LEU A 103 1.00 0.01 9.64
N LYS A 104 0.12 -0.45 8.75
CA LYS A 104 0.31 -1.68 7.97
C LYS A 104 1.32 -1.48 6.84
N VAL A 105 2.00 -2.56 6.42
CA VAL A 105 3.02 -2.52 5.39
C VAL A 105 2.67 -3.44 4.23
N HIS A 106 2.38 -2.83 3.07
CA HIS A 106 1.99 -3.52 1.83
C HIS A 106 2.94 -3.13 0.69
N PRO A 107 4.15 -3.71 0.59
CA PRO A 107 5.11 -3.33 -0.44
C PRO A 107 4.67 -3.74 -1.85
N TYR A 108 5.22 -3.09 -2.86
CA TYR A 108 4.98 -3.34 -4.29
C TYR A 108 6.31 -3.55 -5.06
N THR A 109 6.34 -4.22 -6.16
CA THR A 109 5.34 -5.15 -6.70
C THR A 109 6.01 -6.52 -6.79
N PHE A 110 5.38 -7.54 -6.24
CA PHE A 110 5.85 -8.93 -6.38
C PHE A 110 5.39 -9.48 -7.73
N ARG A 111 6.31 -10.12 -8.47
CA ARG A 111 6.07 -10.60 -9.82
C ARG A 111 6.72 -11.96 -10.01
N SER A 112 6.01 -12.89 -10.63
CA SER A 112 6.55 -14.22 -10.95
C SER A 112 7.43 -14.21 -12.21
N ASP A 113 7.27 -13.21 -13.07
CA ASP A 113 8.05 -13.02 -14.29
C ASP A 113 9.25 -12.09 -14.12
N ALA A 114 9.38 -11.44 -12.94
CA ALA A 114 10.46 -10.49 -12.66
C ALA A 114 10.74 -10.41 -11.15
N PHE A 115 11.59 -11.29 -10.66
CA PHE A 115 12.07 -11.31 -9.27
C PHE A 115 13.60 -11.27 -9.21
N PRO A 116 14.21 -10.83 -8.09
CA PRO A 116 15.66 -10.77 -7.95
C PRO A 116 16.32 -12.15 -8.08
N SER A 117 17.42 -12.22 -8.84
CA SER A 117 18.14 -13.47 -9.17
C SER A 117 18.70 -14.24 -7.96
N LYS A 118 18.71 -13.62 -6.77
CA LYS A 118 19.10 -14.30 -5.52
C LYS A 118 18.04 -15.29 -5.01
N PHE A 119 16.82 -15.19 -5.50
CA PHE A 119 15.72 -16.10 -5.17
C PHE A 119 15.56 -17.16 -6.25
N LYS A 120 15.16 -18.34 -5.86
CA LYS A 120 14.85 -19.45 -6.74
C LYS A 120 13.59 -19.17 -7.59
N ASP A 121 12.61 -18.56 -6.96
CA ASP A 121 11.34 -18.16 -7.59
C ASP A 121 10.69 -17.00 -6.79
N ALA A 122 9.59 -16.48 -7.31
CA ALA A 122 8.86 -15.42 -6.65
C ALA A 122 8.21 -15.83 -5.32
N ALA A 123 7.92 -17.12 -5.14
CA ALA A 123 7.34 -17.60 -3.88
C ALA A 123 8.35 -17.53 -2.74
N GLU A 124 9.63 -17.79 -3.00
CA GLU A 124 10.70 -17.62 -2.02
C GLU A 124 10.89 -16.14 -1.63
N GLU A 125 10.82 -15.21 -2.61
CA GLU A 125 10.82 -13.78 -2.31
C GLU A 125 9.63 -13.38 -1.43
N MET A 126 8.42 -13.81 -1.81
CA MET A 126 7.20 -13.50 -1.07
C MET A 126 7.24 -14.08 0.35
N HIS A 127 7.76 -15.29 0.53
CA HIS A 127 7.93 -15.93 1.83
C HIS A 127 8.84 -15.13 2.75
N LEU A 128 10.02 -14.69 2.26
CA LEU A 128 10.93 -13.85 3.03
C LEU A 128 10.25 -12.57 3.53
N PHE A 129 9.51 -11.89 2.65
CA PHE A 129 8.85 -10.65 3.02
C PHE A 129 7.70 -10.87 4.00
N LEU A 130 6.88 -11.91 3.80
CA LEU A 130 5.71 -12.18 4.65
C LEU A 130 6.09 -12.69 6.04
N PHE A 131 7.07 -13.59 6.13
CA PHE A 131 7.31 -14.34 7.37
C PHE A 131 8.61 -13.97 8.09
N GLU A 132 9.58 -13.35 7.40
CA GLU A 132 10.83 -12.92 8.04
C GLU A 132 10.88 -11.40 8.21
N TYR A 133 10.37 -10.62 7.23
CA TYR A 133 10.27 -9.16 7.36
C TYR A 133 8.95 -8.71 7.98
N ASP A 134 7.99 -9.62 8.19
CA ASP A 134 6.72 -9.39 8.88
C ASP A 134 5.83 -8.32 8.22
N ILE A 135 5.76 -8.31 6.88
CA ILE A 135 4.83 -7.43 6.17
C ILE A 135 3.38 -7.92 6.31
N ASP A 136 2.42 -7.00 6.29
CA ASP A 136 0.99 -7.33 6.49
C ASP A 136 0.28 -7.78 5.22
N GLY A 137 0.90 -7.58 4.07
CA GLY A 137 0.37 -7.93 2.75
C GLY A 137 1.30 -7.43 1.66
N GLY A 138 0.86 -7.48 0.40
CA GLY A 138 1.69 -6.98 -0.70
C GLY A 138 0.90 -6.80 -1.99
N PHE A 139 1.41 -5.92 -2.85
CA PHE A 139 0.89 -5.79 -4.21
C PHE A 139 1.60 -6.77 -5.12
N THR A 140 0.83 -7.59 -5.81
CA THR A 140 1.36 -8.59 -6.72
C THR A 140 0.57 -8.66 -8.02
N ASP A 141 1.27 -8.89 -9.12
CA ASP A 141 0.66 -9.20 -10.42
C ASP A 141 0.23 -10.69 -10.49
N HIS A 142 0.60 -11.49 -9.47
CA HIS A 142 0.33 -12.94 -9.40
C HIS A 142 -0.30 -13.31 -8.04
N PRO A 143 -1.56 -12.93 -7.79
CA PRO A 143 -2.21 -13.12 -6.50
C PRO A 143 -2.39 -14.58 -6.10
N ASP A 144 -2.50 -15.49 -7.07
CA ASP A 144 -2.55 -16.93 -6.86
C ASP A 144 -1.25 -17.48 -6.26
N VAL A 145 -0.09 -16.94 -6.68
CA VAL A 145 1.22 -17.33 -6.11
C VAL A 145 1.31 -16.84 -4.66
N MET A 146 1.01 -15.56 -4.42
CA MET A 146 1.05 -15.00 -3.06
C MET A 146 0.07 -15.72 -2.13
N ARG A 147 -1.14 -16.06 -2.61
CA ARG A 147 -2.12 -16.79 -1.82
C ARG A 147 -1.59 -18.17 -1.40
N ARG A 148 -0.97 -18.92 -2.32
CA ARG A 148 -0.35 -20.23 -1.99
C ARG A 148 0.77 -20.10 -0.95
N VAL A 149 1.58 -19.05 -1.02
CA VAL A 149 2.64 -18.80 -0.03
C VAL A 149 2.03 -18.53 1.36
N ILE A 150 0.98 -17.71 1.44
CA ILE A 150 0.29 -17.43 2.70
C ILE A 150 -0.33 -18.71 3.27
N ASP A 151 -1.01 -19.50 2.45
CA ASP A 151 -1.67 -20.75 2.88
C ASP A 151 -0.67 -21.82 3.35
N ALA A 152 0.53 -21.85 2.79
CA ALA A 152 1.59 -22.78 3.16
C ALA A 152 2.35 -22.36 4.45
N GLY A 153 2.31 -21.10 4.82
CA GLY A 153 2.98 -20.58 6.02
C GLY A 153 2.10 -20.57 7.27
N ASN A 154 0.81 -20.91 7.13
CA ASN A 154 -0.13 -21.12 8.22
C ASN A 154 -0.31 -22.63 8.46
#